data_c4b7ce6866666a574a8962775a352814
#
_entry.id   c4b7ce6866666a574a8962775a352814
#
_cell.length_a   1.000
_cell.length_b   1.000
_cell.length_c   1.000
_cell.angle_alpha   90.00
_cell.angle_beta   90.00
_cell.angle_gamma   90.00
#
_symmetry.space_group_name_H-M   'P 1'
#
loop_
_entity.id
_entity.type
_entity.pdbx_description
1 polymer ?
#
loop_
_entity_poly.entity_id
_entity_poly.type
_entity_poly.pdbx_seq_one_letter_code
_entity_poly.pdbx_strand_id
1 'polypeptide(L)'
;LTHINDQMVMNAPKIEEVLPEFLKFCEGAVMVAHNAEFDTSFIINKAKNIGISLTPTIIDTVLLAQFLMPNLHNYKLDTLTKHLGVVLDNHHRAVDDAAATADIFVKMIKMLDDRDIFTLDKLNEEGKMDENAIKKLHQYHCIILASNEMGRINLYRLVSASHLQYFNRFPKIPKSMVNQYREGLIIGSACEAGELFRSLVNGRSETEIARIVNFYDYLEIQPIGNNRFMIDKEDCY
;
A
#
# COMPACT_ATOMS: atom_id res chain seq x y z
N LEU A 1 16.11 -11.01 -14.28
CA LEU A 1 15.30 -11.20 -13.07
C LEU A 1 14.15 -12.18 -13.29
N THR A 2 13.29 -11.95 -14.28
CA THR A 2 12.08 -12.77 -14.56
C THR A 2 12.33 -13.92 -15.53
N HIS A 3 13.48 -13.97 -16.19
CA HIS A 3 13.81 -14.91 -17.28
C HIS A 3 12.83 -14.87 -18.48
N ILE A 4 12.02 -13.81 -18.60
CA ILE A 4 11.15 -13.56 -19.75
C ILE A 4 11.96 -12.82 -20.82
N ASN A 5 11.84 -13.27 -22.06
CA ASN A 5 12.47 -12.63 -23.23
C ASN A 5 11.44 -12.34 -24.32
N ASP A 6 11.81 -11.53 -25.31
CA ASP A 6 10.92 -11.07 -26.36
C ASP A 6 10.31 -12.22 -27.18
N GLN A 7 11.04 -13.32 -27.38
CA GLN A 7 10.54 -14.50 -28.11
C GLN A 7 9.39 -15.19 -27.37
N MET A 8 9.42 -15.20 -26.02
CA MET A 8 8.38 -15.82 -25.21
C MET A 8 7.07 -15.03 -25.25
N VAL A 9 7.12 -13.72 -25.48
CA VAL A 9 5.94 -12.84 -25.47
C VAL A 9 5.48 -12.41 -26.87
N MET A 10 6.24 -12.73 -27.90
CA MET A 10 5.97 -12.29 -29.28
C MET A 10 4.58 -12.72 -29.81
N ASN A 11 4.10 -13.89 -29.39
CA ASN A 11 2.78 -14.42 -29.77
C ASN A 11 1.79 -14.44 -28.60
N ALA A 12 2.11 -13.75 -27.48
CA ALA A 12 1.20 -13.66 -26.34
C ALA A 12 -0.01 -12.78 -26.69
N PRO A 13 -1.22 -13.13 -26.23
CA PRO A 13 -2.38 -12.29 -26.42
C PRO A 13 -2.20 -10.95 -25.71
N LYS A 14 -2.84 -9.91 -26.24
CA LYS A 14 -2.79 -8.56 -25.65
C LYS A 14 -3.60 -8.49 -24.37
N ILE A 15 -3.26 -7.54 -23.52
CA ILE A 15 -3.94 -7.36 -22.23
C ILE A 15 -5.44 -7.06 -22.40
N GLU A 16 -5.83 -6.37 -23.48
CA GLU A 16 -7.20 -6.06 -23.83
C GLU A 16 -8.05 -7.31 -24.11
N GLU A 17 -7.43 -8.40 -24.54
CA GLU A 17 -8.07 -9.70 -24.80
C GLU A 17 -8.12 -10.54 -23.51
N VAL A 18 -7.03 -10.58 -22.77
CA VAL A 18 -6.89 -11.45 -21.58
C VAL A 18 -7.61 -10.90 -20.37
N LEU A 19 -7.59 -9.58 -20.18
CA LEU A 19 -8.10 -8.96 -18.94
C LEU A 19 -9.59 -9.21 -18.71
N PRO A 20 -10.50 -9.13 -19.70
CA PRO A 20 -11.91 -9.45 -19.49
C PRO A 20 -12.14 -10.90 -19.04
N GLU A 21 -11.40 -11.86 -19.61
CA GLU A 21 -11.48 -13.28 -19.21
C GLU A 21 -10.98 -13.48 -17.77
N PHE A 22 -9.85 -12.82 -17.43
CA PHE A 22 -9.31 -12.83 -16.08
C PHE A 22 -10.30 -12.25 -15.07
N LEU A 23 -10.93 -11.11 -15.38
CA LEU A 23 -11.90 -10.49 -14.49
C LEU A 23 -13.16 -11.37 -14.31
N LYS A 24 -13.60 -12.05 -15.36
CA LYS A 24 -14.67 -13.04 -15.28
C LYS A 24 -14.28 -14.23 -14.40
N PHE A 25 -13.05 -14.70 -14.50
CA PHE A 25 -12.53 -15.76 -13.63
C PHE A 25 -12.52 -15.33 -12.15
N CYS A 26 -12.22 -14.05 -11.87
CA CYS A 26 -12.18 -13.49 -10.52
C CYS A 26 -13.55 -13.06 -9.98
N GLU A 27 -14.64 -13.22 -10.75
CA GLU A 27 -15.97 -12.75 -10.34
C GLU A 27 -16.43 -13.44 -9.06
N GLY A 28 -16.82 -12.64 -8.06
CA GLY A 28 -17.25 -13.12 -6.75
C GLY A 28 -16.14 -13.68 -5.85
N ALA A 29 -14.87 -13.64 -6.31
CA ALA A 29 -13.72 -14.10 -5.53
C ALA A 29 -13.03 -12.96 -4.78
N VAL A 30 -12.29 -13.32 -3.74
CA VAL A 30 -11.33 -12.43 -3.07
C VAL A 30 -9.97 -12.64 -3.70
N MET A 31 -9.36 -11.55 -4.16
CA MET A 31 -8.00 -11.61 -4.71
C MET A 31 -6.98 -11.62 -3.57
N VAL A 32 -6.04 -12.54 -3.62
CA VAL A 32 -4.97 -12.66 -2.62
C VAL A 32 -3.63 -12.46 -3.31
N ALA A 33 -2.81 -11.55 -2.79
CA ALA A 33 -1.48 -11.31 -3.32
C ALA A 33 -0.50 -10.90 -2.21
N HIS A 34 0.79 -10.99 -2.50
CA HIS A 34 1.86 -10.58 -1.60
C HIS A 34 2.36 -9.19 -1.96
N ASN A 35 2.12 -8.19 -1.12
CA ASN A 35 2.22 -6.76 -1.45
C ASN A 35 1.23 -6.40 -2.57
N ALA A 36 -0.03 -6.73 -2.31
CA ALA A 36 -1.13 -6.81 -3.27
C ALA A 36 -1.34 -5.53 -4.07
N GLU A 37 -1.00 -4.38 -3.53
CA GLU A 37 -1.15 -3.10 -4.20
C GLU A 37 -0.33 -3.01 -5.49
N PHE A 38 0.86 -3.63 -5.50
CA PHE A 38 1.69 -3.69 -6.70
C PHE A 38 0.94 -4.36 -7.85
N ASP A 39 0.46 -5.58 -7.66
CA ASP A 39 -0.22 -6.37 -8.70
C ASP A 39 -1.58 -5.78 -9.08
N THR A 40 -2.37 -5.40 -8.09
CA THR A 40 -3.73 -4.88 -8.31
C THR A 40 -3.74 -3.52 -9.00
N SER A 41 -2.73 -2.68 -8.77
CA SER A 41 -2.61 -1.39 -9.46
C SER A 41 -2.49 -1.55 -10.98
N PHE A 42 -1.75 -2.56 -11.46
CA PHE A 42 -1.66 -2.86 -12.89
C PHE A 42 -3.01 -3.31 -13.44
N ILE A 43 -3.70 -4.20 -12.74
CA ILE A 43 -5.01 -4.71 -13.17
C ILE A 43 -6.04 -3.58 -13.23
N ILE A 44 -6.14 -2.76 -12.17
CA ILE A 44 -7.09 -1.63 -12.08
C ILE A 44 -6.80 -0.60 -13.17
N ASN A 45 -5.54 -0.22 -13.39
CA ASN A 45 -5.18 0.74 -14.42
C ASN A 45 -5.48 0.22 -15.83
N LYS A 46 -5.19 -1.05 -16.11
CA LYS A 46 -5.49 -1.66 -17.40
C LYS A 46 -7.00 -1.82 -17.61
N ALA A 47 -7.77 -2.20 -16.59
CA ALA A 47 -9.22 -2.25 -16.64
C ALA A 47 -9.83 -0.87 -16.97
N LYS A 48 -9.33 0.18 -16.30
CA LYS A 48 -9.74 1.57 -16.56
C LYS A 48 -9.50 1.99 -18.03
N ASN A 49 -8.36 1.60 -18.62
CA ASN A 49 -8.01 1.92 -19.99
C ASN A 49 -8.95 1.29 -21.03
N ILE A 50 -9.58 0.17 -20.69
CA ILE A 50 -10.59 -0.49 -21.52
C ILE A 50 -12.04 -0.20 -21.07
N GLY A 51 -12.21 0.83 -20.22
CA GLY A 51 -13.54 1.30 -19.78
C GLY A 51 -14.20 0.47 -18.68
N ILE A 52 -13.48 -0.44 -18.02
CA ILE A 52 -13.98 -1.25 -16.90
C ILE A 52 -13.61 -0.60 -15.57
N SER A 53 -14.62 -0.30 -14.74
CA SER A 53 -14.43 0.12 -13.36
C SER A 53 -14.30 -1.11 -12.47
N LEU A 54 -13.18 -1.27 -11.77
CA LEU A 54 -12.88 -2.44 -10.97
C LEU A 54 -12.59 -2.03 -9.51
N THR A 55 -13.33 -2.61 -8.57
CA THR A 55 -13.13 -2.46 -7.13
C THR A 55 -13.06 -3.84 -6.47
N PRO A 56 -11.97 -4.59 -6.62
CA PRO A 56 -11.86 -5.95 -6.13
C PRO A 56 -11.74 -5.96 -4.60
N THR A 57 -12.28 -7.01 -3.97
CA THR A 57 -11.94 -7.33 -2.60
C THR A 57 -10.57 -8.00 -2.58
N ILE A 58 -9.64 -7.46 -1.77
CA ILE A 58 -8.23 -7.87 -1.78
C ILE A 58 -7.79 -8.23 -0.37
N ILE A 59 -7.04 -9.32 -0.25
CA ILE A 59 -6.25 -9.65 0.94
C ILE A 59 -4.77 -9.52 0.57
N ASP A 60 -4.07 -8.66 1.32
CA ASP A 60 -2.61 -8.55 1.23
C ASP A 60 -1.95 -9.45 2.28
N THR A 61 -1.21 -10.46 1.83
CA THR A 61 -0.53 -11.39 2.73
C THR A 61 0.58 -10.75 3.55
N VAL A 62 1.13 -9.60 3.15
CA VAL A 62 2.07 -8.83 3.98
C VAL A 62 1.34 -8.25 5.20
N LEU A 63 0.20 -7.59 4.98
CA LEU A 63 -0.60 -7.02 6.07
C LEU A 63 -1.15 -8.12 6.99
N LEU A 64 -1.63 -9.21 6.40
CA LEU A 64 -2.12 -10.36 7.15
C LEU A 64 -1.00 -10.99 7.99
N ALA A 65 0.22 -11.13 7.44
CA ALA A 65 1.38 -11.63 8.18
C ALA A 65 1.78 -10.71 9.33
N GLN A 66 1.73 -9.39 9.15
CA GLN A 66 1.99 -8.42 10.21
C GLN A 66 0.99 -8.58 11.37
N PHE A 67 -0.27 -8.83 11.07
CA PHE A 67 -1.29 -9.10 12.08
C PHE A 67 -1.09 -10.44 12.79
N LEU A 68 -0.82 -11.50 12.03
CA LEU A 68 -0.71 -12.86 12.58
C LEU A 68 0.63 -13.13 13.29
N MET A 69 1.71 -12.52 12.79
CA MET A 69 3.10 -12.78 13.20
C MET A 69 3.87 -11.47 13.45
N PRO A 70 3.45 -10.63 14.42
CA PRO A 70 3.96 -9.25 14.59
C PRO A 70 5.46 -9.18 14.97
N ASN A 71 6.07 -10.30 15.35
CA ASN A 71 7.46 -10.36 15.83
C ASN A 71 8.47 -10.75 14.74
N LEU A 72 8.04 -10.90 13.47
CA LEU A 72 8.97 -11.16 12.37
C LEU A 72 9.79 -9.90 12.05
N HIS A 73 11.07 -10.10 11.73
CA HIS A 73 11.98 -8.99 11.41
C HIS A 73 11.67 -8.32 10.06
N ASN A 74 11.05 -9.03 9.12
CA ASN A 74 10.50 -8.52 7.87
C ASN A 74 9.43 -9.48 7.32
N TYR A 75 8.69 -9.03 6.31
CA TYR A 75 7.55 -9.74 5.72
C TYR A 75 7.74 -9.98 4.23
N LYS A 76 8.98 -10.14 3.77
CA LYS A 76 9.28 -10.55 2.40
C LYS A 76 8.79 -11.97 2.16
N LEU A 77 8.45 -12.30 0.90
CA LEU A 77 7.97 -13.63 0.52
C LEU A 77 8.92 -14.73 0.99
N ASP A 78 10.24 -14.58 0.76
CA ASP A 78 11.28 -15.50 1.23
C ASP A 78 11.28 -15.72 2.76
N THR A 79 10.99 -14.67 3.52
CA THR A 79 10.97 -14.76 4.98
C THR A 79 9.74 -15.55 5.43
N LEU A 80 8.59 -15.27 4.82
CA LEU A 80 7.35 -15.95 5.14
C LEU A 80 7.37 -17.41 4.72
N THR A 81 7.90 -17.72 3.52
CA THR A 81 8.04 -19.11 3.06
C THR A 81 8.91 -19.93 4.00
N LYS A 82 10.08 -19.40 4.40
CA LYS A 82 10.97 -20.06 5.37
C LYS A 82 10.32 -20.23 6.74
N HIS A 83 9.65 -19.19 7.24
CA HIS A 83 9.01 -19.23 8.55
C HIS A 83 7.85 -20.21 8.61
N LEU A 84 7.06 -20.27 7.54
CA LEU A 84 5.88 -21.14 7.44
C LEU A 84 6.19 -22.52 6.83
N GLY A 85 7.44 -22.81 6.46
CA GLY A 85 7.82 -24.09 5.84
C GLY A 85 7.14 -24.30 4.49
N VAL A 86 7.12 -23.29 3.63
CA VAL A 86 6.64 -23.36 2.24
C VAL A 86 7.83 -23.41 1.31
N VAL A 87 7.75 -24.22 0.26
CA VAL A 87 8.81 -24.32 -0.76
C VAL A 87 8.64 -23.19 -1.77
N LEU A 88 9.74 -22.54 -2.12
CA LEU A 88 9.79 -21.51 -3.17
C LEU A 88 10.96 -21.84 -4.11
N ASP A 89 10.68 -22.50 -5.25
CA ASP A 89 11.72 -23.06 -6.09
C ASP A 89 12.39 -22.04 -7.03
N ASN A 90 11.63 -21.18 -7.70
CA ASN A 90 12.17 -20.22 -8.68
C ASN A 90 11.72 -18.79 -8.35
N HIS A 91 12.34 -18.20 -7.36
CA HIS A 91 12.04 -16.82 -6.96
C HIS A 91 12.14 -15.84 -8.14
N HIS A 92 11.21 -14.88 -8.21
CA HIS A 92 10.98 -13.91 -9.29
C HIS A 92 10.32 -14.49 -10.55
N ARG A 93 9.76 -15.66 -10.48
CA ARG A 93 8.88 -16.17 -11.50
C ARG A 93 7.43 -16.08 -11.00
N ALA A 94 6.61 -15.29 -11.70
CA ALA A 94 5.25 -14.92 -11.22
C ALA A 94 4.38 -16.12 -10.80
N VAL A 95 4.49 -17.25 -11.54
CA VAL A 95 3.73 -18.48 -11.22
C VAL A 95 4.21 -19.12 -9.92
N ASP A 96 5.53 -19.19 -9.71
CA ASP A 96 6.12 -19.80 -8.52
C ASP A 96 5.90 -18.91 -7.28
N ASP A 97 6.02 -17.58 -7.43
CA ASP A 97 5.70 -16.62 -6.38
C ASP A 97 4.21 -16.65 -6.01
N ALA A 98 3.32 -16.79 -7.01
CA ALA A 98 1.88 -16.92 -6.77
C ALA A 98 1.53 -18.25 -6.07
N ALA A 99 2.14 -19.36 -6.46
CA ALA A 99 1.94 -20.65 -5.81
C ALA A 99 2.41 -20.62 -4.35
N ALA A 100 3.61 -20.07 -4.08
CA ALA A 100 4.12 -19.89 -2.73
C ALA A 100 3.22 -18.96 -1.90
N THR A 101 2.69 -17.89 -2.50
CA THR A 101 1.73 -16.99 -1.85
C THR A 101 0.44 -17.71 -1.47
N ALA A 102 -0.08 -18.58 -2.35
CA ALA A 102 -1.26 -19.39 -2.06
C ALA A 102 -1.01 -20.36 -0.89
N ASP A 103 0.13 -21.05 -0.87
CA ASP A 103 0.48 -21.96 0.22
C ASP A 103 0.67 -21.24 1.57
N ILE A 104 1.30 -20.06 1.54
CA ILE A 104 1.41 -19.18 2.70
C ILE A 104 0.02 -18.79 3.20
N PHE A 105 -0.87 -18.38 2.29
CA PHE A 105 -2.21 -17.96 2.64
C PHE A 105 -3.04 -19.09 3.25
N VAL A 106 -2.94 -20.32 2.73
CA VAL A 106 -3.60 -21.51 3.31
C VAL A 106 -3.12 -21.74 4.76
N LYS A 107 -1.83 -21.54 5.04
CA LYS A 107 -1.31 -21.64 6.42
C LYS A 107 -1.81 -20.49 7.30
N MET A 108 -1.92 -19.28 6.75
CA MET A 108 -2.48 -18.14 7.48
C MET A 108 -3.97 -18.31 7.80
N ILE A 109 -4.75 -18.93 6.90
CA ILE A 109 -6.17 -19.29 7.19
C ILE A 109 -6.24 -20.17 8.44
N LYS A 110 -5.39 -21.18 8.58
CA LYS A 110 -5.36 -22.00 9.80
C LYS A 110 -5.05 -21.20 11.05
N MET A 111 -4.14 -20.22 10.95
CA MET A 111 -3.84 -19.32 12.06
C MET A 111 -5.00 -18.37 12.39
N LEU A 112 -5.83 -18.02 11.41
CA LEU A 112 -7.07 -17.26 11.62
C LEU A 112 -8.14 -18.15 12.29
N ASP A 113 -8.26 -19.40 11.85
CA ASP A 113 -9.17 -20.39 12.48
C ASP A 113 -8.83 -20.59 13.96
N ASP A 114 -7.53 -20.68 14.31
CA ASP A 114 -7.05 -20.79 15.70
C ASP A 114 -7.39 -19.55 16.56
N ARG A 115 -7.77 -18.42 15.91
CA ARG A 115 -8.21 -17.17 16.56
C ARG A 115 -9.73 -16.94 16.43
N ASP A 116 -10.48 -17.93 15.96
CA ASP A 116 -11.92 -17.82 15.69
C ASP A 116 -12.30 -16.72 14.68
N ILE A 117 -11.39 -16.39 13.73
CA ILE A 117 -11.61 -15.36 12.69
C ILE A 117 -11.99 -16.07 11.38
N PHE A 118 -13.29 -16.13 11.09
CA PHE A 118 -13.85 -16.87 9.93
C PHE A 118 -14.42 -15.97 8.83
N THR A 119 -14.49 -14.66 9.06
CA THR A 119 -15.08 -13.71 8.11
C THR A 119 -14.16 -12.53 7.87
N LEU A 120 -14.29 -11.90 6.70
CA LEU A 120 -13.55 -10.68 6.38
C LEU A 120 -13.91 -9.52 7.30
N ASP A 121 -15.19 -9.43 7.72
CA ASP A 121 -15.63 -8.40 8.66
C ASP A 121 -14.91 -8.54 10.00
N LYS A 122 -14.86 -9.77 10.54
CA LYS A 122 -14.14 -10.03 11.79
C LYS A 122 -12.64 -9.83 11.65
N LEU A 123 -12.06 -10.23 10.51
CA LEU A 123 -10.64 -9.94 10.21
C LEU A 123 -10.37 -8.44 10.17
N ASN A 124 -11.25 -7.65 9.53
CA ASN A 124 -11.11 -6.21 9.49
C ASN A 124 -11.30 -5.54 10.85
N GLU A 125 -12.17 -6.07 11.69
CA GLU A 125 -12.36 -5.58 13.06
C GLU A 125 -11.14 -5.83 13.94
N GLU A 126 -10.62 -7.04 13.94
CA GLU A 126 -9.47 -7.44 14.77
C GLU A 126 -8.13 -7.00 14.18
N GLY A 127 -8.02 -6.92 12.85
CA GLY A 127 -6.83 -6.42 12.15
C GLY A 127 -6.66 -4.90 12.20
N LYS A 128 -7.60 -4.16 12.82
CA LYS A 128 -7.39 -2.74 13.09
C LYS A 128 -6.14 -2.57 13.95
N MET A 129 -5.16 -1.85 13.40
CA MET A 129 -3.96 -1.53 14.18
C MET A 129 -4.39 -0.82 15.46
N ASP A 130 -3.92 -1.33 16.60
CA ASP A 130 -4.04 -0.63 17.88
C ASP A 130 -3.47 0.80 17.75
N GLU A 131 -4.12 1.76 18.40
CA GLU A 131 -3.67 3.16 18.43
C GLU A 131 -2.19 3.28 18.81
N ASN A 132 -1.69 2.43 19.69
CA ASN A 132 -0.28 2.39 20.09
C ASN A 132 0.65 1.91 18.98
N ALA A 133 0.21 1.01 18.12
CA ALA A 133 0.96 0.59 16.93
C ALA A 133 1.00 1.72 15.90
N ILE A 134 -0.12 2.39 15.64
CA ILE A 134 -0.20 3.56 14.75
C ILE A 134 0.73 4.68 15.24
N LYS A 135 0.78 4.94 16.54
CA LYS A 135 1.68 5.95 17.14
C LYS A 135 3.16 5.70 16.87
N LYS A 136 3.56 4.44 16.66
CA LYS A 136 4.96 4.05 16.39
C LYS A 136 5.32 4.11 14.92
N LEU A 137 4.36 4.20 14.00
CA LEU A 137 4.62 4.27 12.57
C LEU A 137 5.47 5.50 12.22
N HIS A 138 6.24 5.37 11.15
CA HIS A 138 6.97 6.50 10.57
C HIS A 138 5.99 7.60 10.15
N GLN A 139 6.39 8.85 10.34
CA GLN A 139 5.57 10.02 10.02
C GLN A 139 6.19 10.84 8.90
N TYR A 140 5.32 11.48 8.13
CA TYR A 140 5.69 12.39 7.08
C TYR A 140 5.00 13.73 7.29
N HIS A 141 5.61 14.80 6.82
CA HIS A 141 4.94 16.09 6.78
C HIS A 141 3.86 16.08 5.69
N CYS A 142 2.73 16.71 5.97
CA CYS A 142 1.73 17.07 4.97
C CYS A 142 1.13 18.43 5.33
N ILE A 143 0.61 19.14 4.35
CA ILE A 143 -0.12 20.39 4.55
C ILE A 143 -1.61 20.10 4.40
N ILE A 144 -2.42 20.63 5.31
CA ILE A 144 -3.87 20.49 5.26
C ILE A 144 -4.47 21.88 5.34
N LEU A 145 -5.19 22.27 4.30
CA LEU A 145 -5.87 23.57 4.21
C LEU A 145 -7.37 23.35 4.25
N ALA A 146 -8.09 24.23 4.92
CA ALA A 146 -9.55 24.24 4.90
C ALA A 146 -10.02 25.19 3.79
N SER A 147 -10.82 24.69 2.84
CA SER A 147 -11.36 25.44 1.71
C SER A 147 -12.74 26.05 2.01
N ASN A 148 -13.43 25.56 3.04
CA ASN A 148 -14.77 25.99 3.41
C ASN A 148 -15.04 25.69 4.90
N GLU A 149 -16.26 26.00 5.36
CA GLU A 149 -16.66 25.82 6.76
C GLU A 149 -16.63 24.34 7.19
N MET A 150 -17.03 23.39 6.34
CA MET A 150 -16.95 21.97 6.63
C MET A 150 -15.49 21.54 6.77
N GLY A 151 -14.62 22.00 5.87
CA GLY A 151 -13.18 21.77 5.95
C GLY A 151 -12.57 22.30 7.24
N ARG A 152 -13.01 23.48 7.73
CA ARG A 152 -12.57 24.02 9.02
C ARG A 152 -12.95 23.10 10.19
N ILE A 153 -14.18 22.59 10.19
CA ILE A 153 -14.65 21.64 11.21
C ILE A 153 -13.84 20.35 11.14
N ASN A 154 -13.64 19.80 9.94
CA ASN A 154 -12.89 18.58 9.73
C ASN A 154 -11.40 18.72 10.10
N LEU A 155 -10.79 19.87 9.79
CA LEU A 155 -9.43 20.19 10.23
C LEU A 155 -9.31 20.18 11.77
N TYR A 156 -10.25 20.78 12.48
CA TYR A 156 -10.26 20.75 13.95
C TYR A 156 -10.41 19.34 14.51
N ARG A 157 -11.25 18.50 13.89
CA ARG A 157 -11.36 17.07 14.26
C ARG A 157 -10.04 16.33 14.09
N LEU A 158 -9.36 16.52 12.96
CA LEU A 158 -8.06 15.92 12.69
C LEU A 158 -6.99 16.39 13.68
N VAL A 159 -6.91 17.70 13.94
CA VAL A 159 -5.96 18.27 14.91
C VAL A 159 -6.25 17.75 16.31
N SER A 160 -7.50 17.71 16.74
CA SER A 160 -7.88 17.16 18.04
C SER A 160 -7.48 15.69 18.18
N ALA A 161 -7.79 14.86 17.18
CA ALA A 161 -7.42 13.45 17.18
C ALA A 161 -5.90 13.26 17.20
N SER A 162 -5.15 14.08 16.46
CA SER A 162 -3.68 13.98 16.42
C SER A 162 -3.03 14.21 17.79
N HIS A 163 -3.63 15.03 18.63
CA HIS A 163 -3.12 15.34 19.98
C HIS A 163 -3.68 14.40 21.04
N LEU A 164 -4.96 14.02 20.94
CA LEU A 164 -5.62 13.23 21.98
C LEU A 164 -5.44 11.73 21.80
N GLN A 165 -5.42 11.25 20.54
CA GLN A 165 -5.41 9.82 20.23
C GLN A 165 -4.06 9.35 19.70
N TYR A 166 -3.44 10.11 18.78
CA TYR A 166 -2.27 9.66 18.02
C TYR A 166 -0.96 10.38 18.35
N PHE A 167 -0.90 11.09 19.46
CA PHE A 167 0.32 11.78 19.90
C PHE A 167 1.39 10.80 20.37
N ASN A 168 2.58 10.91 19.75
CA ASN A 168 3.80 10.25 20.23
C ASN A 168 5.00 11.09 19.81
N ARG A 169 5.58 11.86 20.74
CA ARG A 169 6.59 12.91 20.54
C ARG A 169 6.08 14.08 19.67
N PHE A 170 5.33 13.77 18.62
CA PHE A 170 4.68 14.71 17.71
C PHE A 170 3.24 14.27 17.46
N PRO A 171 2.34 15.21 17.15
CA PRO A 171 0.99 14.88 16.71
C PRO A 171 1.02 14.19 15.34
N LYS A 172 0.27 13.11 15.19
CA LYS A 172 0.19 12.30 13.96
C LYS A 172 -1.27 12.15 13.55
N ILE A 173 -1.48 11.97 12.26
CA ILE A 173 -2.82 11.70 11.72
C ILE A 173 -2.71 10.53 10.75
N PRO A 174 -3.42 9.42 10.97
CA PRO A 174 -3.50 8.34 9.99
C PRO A 174 -4.13 8.83 8.67
N LYS A 175 -3.60 8.40 7.52
CA LYS A 175 -4.18 8.72 6.20
C LYS A 175 -5.65 8.30 6.08
N SER A 176 -6.03 7.17 6.70
CA SER A 176 -7.42 6.71 6.76
C SER A 176 -8.34 7.74 7.39
N MET A 177 -7.90 8.39 8.47
CA MET A 177 -8.66 9.45 9.12
C MET A 177 -8.72 10.72 8.26
N VAL A 178 -7.62 11.08 7.57
CA VAL A 178 -7.64 12.19 6.60
C VAL A 178 -8.67 11.93 5.50
N ASN A 179 -8.72 10.70 4.96
CA ASN A 179 -9.71 10.32 3.95
C ASN A 179 -11.15 10.36 4.49
N GLN A 180 -11.36 9.93 5.73
CA GLN A 180 -12.68 9.97 6.38
C GLN A 180 -13.21 11.40 6.52
N TYR A 181 -12.35 12.38 6.80
CA TYR A 181 -12.71 13.78 7.01
C TYR A 181 -12.26 14.69 5.86
N ARG A 182 -12.12 14.13 4.65
CA ARG A 182 -11.54 14.85 3.49
C ARG A 182 -12.40 15.99 2.96
N GLU A 183 -13.70 15.96 3.20
CA GLU A 183 -14.63 16.98 2.70
C GLU A 183 -14.22 18.38 3.12
N GLY A 184 -14.06 19.28 2.16
CA GLY A 184 -13.65 20.66 2.37
C GLY A 184 -12.18 20.86 2.73
N LEU A 185 -11.35 19.81 2.67
CA LEU A 185 -9.91 19.88 2.87
C LEU A 185 -9.16 19.83 1.54
N ILE A 186 -8.03 20.53 1.50
CA ILE A 186 -7.03 20.48 0.43
C ILE A 186 -5.74 19.99 1.06
N ILE A 187 -5.19 18.89 0.51
CA ILE A 187 -4.02 18.21 1.07
C ILE A 187 -2.81 18.43 0.16
N GLY A 188 -1.71 18.94 0.72
CA GLY A 188 -0.45 19.20 0.02
C GLY A 188 0.67 18.23 0.40
N SER A 189 1.58 17.97 -0.55
CA SER A 189 2.69 17.02 -0.39
C SER A 189 3.79 17.49 0.58
N ALA A 190 3.76 18.74 0.98
CA ALA A 190 4.73 19.40 1.87
C ALA A 190 6.19 19.38 1.34
N CYS A 191 7.16 19.41 2.26
CA CYS A 191 8.58 19.64 2.01
C CYS A 191 9.38 18.33 1.86
N GLU A 192 10.71 18.41 2.02
CA GLU A 192 11.66 17.28 1.98
C GLU A 192 11.39 16.20 3.06
N ALA A 193 10.62 16.53 4.11
CA ALA A 193 10.14 15.58 5.11
C ALA A 193 8.79 14.97 4.74
N GLY A 194 8.21 15.34 3.59
CA GLY A 194 6.98 14.76 3.05
C GLY A 194 7.18 13.37 2.48
N GLU A 195 6.11 12.60 2.42
CA GLU A 195 6.15 11.22 1.92
C GLU A 195 6.57 11.13 0.45
N LEU A 196 6.04 12.02 -0.40
CA LEU A 196 6.39 12.04 -1.82
C LEU A 196 7.89 12.26 -2.04
N PHE A 197 8.44 13.31 -1.43
CA PHE A 197 9.85 13.63 -1.57
C PHE A 197 10.75 12.49 -1.08
N ARG A 198 10.46 11.95 0.11
CA ARG A 198 11.20 10.82 0.68
C ARG A 198 11.12 9.57 -0.19
N SER A 199 9.97 9.33 -0.80
CA SER A 199 9.77 8.18 -1.68
C SER A 199 10.54 8.30 -2.98
N LEU A 200 10.62 9.51 -3.56
CA LEU A 200 11.46 9.81 -4.74
C LEU A 200 12.95 9.59 -4.44
N VAL A 201 13.44 10.17 -3.35
CA VAL A 201 14.86 10.03 -2.95
C VAL A 201 15.24 8.58 -2.64
N ASN A 202 14.32 7.80 -2.07
CA ASN A 202 14.54 6.39 -1.78
C ASN A 202 14.37 5.46 -3.01
N GLY A 203 14.17 6.01 -4.21
CA GLY A 203 14.05 5.25 -5.45
C GLY A 203 12.86 4.31 -5.48
N ARG A 204 11.72 4.70 -4.87
CA ARG A 204 10.51 3.90 -4.94
C ARG A 204 10.00 3.78 -6.37
N SER A 205 9.28 2.69 -6.65
CA SER A 205 8.74 2.44 -7.98
C SER A 205 7.79 3.54 -8.45
N GLU A 206 7.69 3.74 -9.76
CA GLU A 206 6.76 4.72 -10.35
C GLU A 206 5.31 4.47 -9.91
N THR A 207 4.93 3.21 -9.71
CA THR A 207 3.59 2.81 -9.25
C THR A 207 3.33 3.29 -7.82
N GLU A 208 4.31 3.11 -6.92
CA GLU A 208 4.21 3.62 -5.54
C GLU A 208 4.18 5.15 -5.53
N ILE A 209 5.01 5.80 -6.35
CA ILE A 209 5.00 7.27 -6.49
C ILE A 209 3.64 7.76 -7.00
N ALA A 210 3.08 7.13 -8.03
CA ALA A 210 1.76 7.50 -8.56
C ALA A 210 0.66 7.38 -7.50
N ARG A 211 0.69 6.33 -6.67
CA ARG A 211 -0.23 6.17 -5.55
C ARG A 211 -0.10 7.30 -4.53
N ILE A 212 1.13 7.61 -4.14
CA ILE A 212 1.41 8.68 -3.18
C ILE A 212 0.93 10.01 -3.72
N VAL A 213 1.19 10.30 -5.00
CA VAL A 213 0.73 11.52 -5.68
C VAL A 213 -0.80 11.62 -5.66
N ASN A 214 -1.51 10.52 -5.92
CA ASN A 214 -2.98 10.50 -5.94
C ASN A 214 -3.63 10.78 -4.57
N PHE A 215 -2.89 10.70 -3.49
CA PHE A 215 -3.38 11.08 -2.16
C PHE A 215 -3.47 12.59 -1.99
N TYR A 216 -2.64 13.38 -2.67
CA TYR A 216 -2.55 14.83 -2.53
C TYR A 216 -3.40 15.55 -3.56
N ASP A 217 -3.94 16.71 -3.19
CA ASP A 217 -4.69 17.60 -4.09
C ASP A 217 -3.73 18.52 -4.86
N TYR A 218 -2.56 18.82 -4.29
CA TYR A 218 -1.47 19.55 -4.95
C TYR A 218 -0.09 19.08 -4.47
N LEU A 219 0.90 19.32 -5.30
CA LEU A 219 2.29 18.98 -5.00
C LEU A 219 3.11 20.26 -4.82
N GLU A 220 4.04 20.24 -3.87
CA GLU A 220 4.94 21.35 -3.60
C GLU A 220 6.32 21.10 -4.17
N ILE A 221 6.84 22.11 -4.85
CA ILE A 221 8.22 22.15 -5.33
C ILE A 221 8.98 23.13 -4.44
N GLN A 222 9.95 22.60 -3.70
CA GLN A 222 10.79 23.41 -2.82
C GLN A 222 11.91 24.08 -3.59
N PRO A 223 12.32 25.31 -3.24
CA PRO A 223 13.52 25.94 -3.80
C PRO A 223 14.76 25.08 -3.56
N ILE A 224 15.68 25.09 -4.54
CA ILE A 224 16.93 24.30 -4.48
C ILE A 224 17.71 24.55 -3.18
N GLY A 225 17.71 25.78 -2.68
CA GLY A 225 18.37 26.15 -1.43
C GLY A 225 17.88 25.36 -0.21
N ASN A 226 16.60 24.96 -0.18
CA ASN A 226 16.04 24.17 0.93
C ASN A 226 16.58 22.73 0.95
N ASN A 227 17.00 22.21 -0.21
CA ASN A 227 17.49 20.85 -0.37
C ASN A 227 19.02 20.77 -0.53
N ARG A 228 19.73 21.89 -0.33
CA ARG A 228 21.18 21.98 -0.51
C ARG A 228 21.95 20.96 0.32
N PHE A 229 21.47 20.62 1.52
CA PHE A 229 22.06 19.61 2.40
C PHE A 229 22.11 18.20 1.77
N MET A 230 21.28 17.93 0.76
CA MET A 230 21.29 16.66 0.02
C MET A 230 22.37 16.65 -1.04
N ILE A 231 22.64 17.80 -1.68
CA ILE A 231 23.68 17.97 -2.69
C ILE A 231 25.06 17.85 -2.03
N ASP A 232 25.20 18.41 -0.82
CA ASP A 232 26.47 18.43 -0.09
C ASP A 232 26.83 17.07 0.55
N LYS A 233 25.90 16.13 0.64
CA LYS A 233 26.09 14.81 1.31
C LYS A 233 26.37 13.65 0.37
N GLU A 234 25.86 13.69 -0.82
CA GLU A 234 26.05 12.64 -1.83
C GLU A 234 25.86 13.26 -3.20
N ASP A 235 26.65 12.84 -4.19
CA ASP A 235 26.40 13.11 -5.62
C ASP A 235 25.10 12.43 -6.07
N CYS A 236 23.98 12.87 -5.51
CA CYS A 236 22.64 12.31 -5.72
C CYS A 236 21.92 13.00 -6.89
N TYR A 237 22.65 13.29 -7.99
CA TYR A 237 22.06 13.71 -9.27
C TYR A 237 22.83 13.12 -10.44
#